data_a2088ce38d971909412277ef307fcd87
#
_entry.id   a2088ce38d971909412277ef307fcd87
#
_cell.length_a   1.000
_cell.length_b   1.000
_cell.length_c   1.000
_cell.angle_alpha   90.00
_cell.angle_beta   90.00
_cell.angle_gamma   90.00
#
_symmetry.space_group_name_H-M   'P 1'
#
loop_
_entity.id
_entity.type
_entity.pdbx_description
1 polymer ?
#
loop_
_entity_poly.entity_id
_entity_poly.type
_entity_poly.pdbx_seq_one_letter_code
_entity_poly.pdbx_strand_id
1 'polypeptide(L)'
;PVEELRTRNIRLEGNVTDHNNLSIADITVNLKLDGVYIGSATTNSEGRYNLLVNLSQEDPGIHDITADLMDSQSLWGSTAESTVTLLATPSFILDEYTKCEITSEEEGEWDCKAARNADYYVSGKVVDELGIALNGAKIKFFRDGYLEPVTTDETGRFEFMTFVEEGQADLFTIKISTVESNSVISIINELTVTPQITIAISIQANDAHRGENVTISGNIFDETGAPVQSETIQIDIGEARYYTDTNYMGTFELNHTLVSNYMLGVEEVTAVFNETQWYLSSEANTSFEVYGSSSF
;
A
#
# COMPACT_ATOMS: atom_id res chain seq x y z
N PRO A 1 4.67 34.98 -0.71
CA PRO A 1 5.00 33.57 -0.93
C PRO A 1 4.03 32.99 -1.96
N VAL A 2 4.56 32.26 -2.92
CA VAL A 2 3.80 31.53 -3.94
C VAL A 2 3.89 30.06 -3.58
N GLU A 3 2.75 29.38 -3.55
CA GLU A 3 2.67 27.91 -3.36
C GLU A 3 2.42 27.27 -4.71
N GLU A 4 3.29 26.35 -5.12
CA GLU A 4 3.21 25.68 -6.41
C GLU A 4 3.60 24.20 -6.31
N LEU A 5 2.96 23.36 -7.12
CA LEU A 5 3.42 21.98 -7.30
C LEU A 5 4.78 22.01 -8.01
N ARG A 6 5.80 21.35 -7.43
CA ARG A 6 7.17 21.36 -8.00
C ARG A 6 7.28 20.70 -9.38
N THR A 7 6.29 19.89 -9.78
CA THR A 7 6.22 19.31 -11.14
C THR A 7 5.83 20.31 -12.22
N ARG A 8 5.39 21.50 -11.85
CA ARG A 8 5.02 22.57 -12.79
C ARG A 8 6.17 23.52 -13.01
N ASN A 9 6.22 24.12 -14.21
CA ASN A 9 7.09 25.27 -14.45
C ASN A 9 6.57 26.46 -13.66
N ILE A 10 7.43 27.03 -12.82
CA ILE A 10 7.10 28.12 -11.91
C ILE A 10 7.51 29.43 -12.56
N ARG A 11 6.64 30.43 -12.54
CA ARG A 11 6.93 31.78 -13.02
C ARG A 11 7.36 32.66 -11.86
N LEU A 12 8.64 33.07 -11.88
CA LEU A 12 9.19 34.06 -10.98
C LEU A 12 9.11 35.42 -11.67
N GLU A 13 8.42 36.36 -11.06
CA GLU A 13 8.20 37.68 -11.66
C GLU A 13 8.40 38.80 -10.63
N GLY A 14 8.75 39.97 -11.13
CA GLY A 14 8.93 41.15 -10.34
C GLY A 14 9.08 42.41 -11.19
N ASN A 15 9.34 43.51 -10.52
CA ASN A 15 9.57 44.81 -11.16
C ASN A 15 10.77 45.53 -10.55
N VAL A 16 11.49 46.26 -11.40
CA VAL A 16 12.62 47.08 -11.01
C VAL A 16 12.25 48.55 -11.21
N THR A 17 12.41 49.32 -10.12
CA THR A 17 12.18 50.76 -10.12
C THR A 17 13.37 51.49 -9.52
N ASP A 18 13.54 52.78 -9.83
CA ASP A 18 14.47 53.66 -9.16
C ASP A 18 13.88 54.15 -7.82
N HIS A 19 14.64 54.99 -7.09
CA HIS A 19 14.26 55.57 -5.80
C HIS A 19 13.02 56.52 -5.88
N ASN A 20 12.62 56.96 -7.08
CA ASN A 20 11.42 57.74 -7.34
C ASN A 20 10.24 56.90 -7.84
N ASN A 21 10.34 55.57 -7.76
CA ASN A 21 9.37 54.59 -8.26
C ASN A 21 9.18 54.64 -9.81
N LEU A 22 10.17 55.11 -10.53
CA LEU A 22 10.14 55.06 -12.00
C LEU A 22 10.71 53.74 -12.51
N SER A 23 9.98 53.12 -13.44
CA SER A 23 10.37 51.84 -14.04
C SER A 23 11.71 51.87 -14.74
N ILE A 24 12.53 50.87 -14.55
CA ILE A 24 13.85 50.74 -15.21
C ILE A 24 13.79 49.57 -16.19
N ALA A 25 13.93 49.89 -17.48
CA ALA A 25 13.95 48.94 -18.58
C ALA A 25 15.36 48.41 -18.86
N ASP A 26 15.44 47.29 -19.59
CA ASP A 26 16.67 46.71 -20.15
C ASP A 26 17.72 46.35 -19.08
N ILE A 27 17.31 46.07 -17.87
CA ILE A 27 18.16 45.63 -16.76
C ILE A 27 18.08 44.12 -16.59
N THR A 28 19.23 43.47 -16.47
CA THR A 28 19.31 42.04 -16.16
C THR A 28 19.16 41.81 -14.67
N VAL A 29 18.20 41.00 -14.29
CA VAL A 29 17.95 40.51 -12.93
C VAL A 29 18.40 39.05 -12.84
N ASN A 30 19.34 38.77 -11.95
CA ASN A 30 19.80 37.41 -11.69
C ASN A 30 18.96 36.82 -10.55
N LEU A 31 18.41 35.62 -10.77
CA LEU A 31 17.56 34.91 -9.81
C LEU A 31 18.31 33.71 -9.22
N LYS A 32 18.17 33.55 -7.90
CA LYS A 32 18.74 32.45 -7.12
C LYS A 32 17.67 31.77 -6.30
N LEU A 33 17.79 30.46 -6.13
CA LEU A 33 17.04 29.64 -5.19
C LEU A 33 18.01 29.16 -4.12
N ASP A 34 17.75 29.43 -2.86
CA ASP A 34 18.64 29.09 -1.72
C ASP A 34 20.11 29.47 -1.95
N GLY A 35 20.32 30.62 -2.62
CA GLY A 35 21.65 31.12 -2.97
C GLY A 35 22.26 30.54 -4.25
N VAL A 36 21.64 29.51 -4.87
CA VAL A 36 22.09 28.90 -6.12
C VAL A 36 21.45 29.62 -7.32
N TYR A 37 22.27 30.01 -8.32
CA TYR A 37 21.78 30.67 -9.53
C TYR A 37 20.87 29.74 -10.35
N ILE A 38 19.65 30.21 -10.66
CA ILE A 38 18.66 29.48 -11.44
C ILE A 38 18.32 30.12 -12.78
N GLY A 39 18.77 31.34 -13.02
CA GLY A 39 18.59 32.00 -14.30
C GLY A 39 18.54 33.52 -14.19
N SER A 40 18.33 34.18 -15.31
CA SER A 40 18.20 35.65 -15.38
C SER A 40 17.07 36.05 -16.31
N ALA A 41 16.53 37.22 -16.08
CA ALA A 41 15.54 37.86 -16.95
C ALA A 41 15.88 39.35 -17.15
N THR A 42 15.47 39.91 -18.28
CA THR A 42 15.65 41.34 -18.55
C THR A 42 14.34 42.08 -18.39
N THR A 43 14.36 43.24 -17.76
CA THR A 43 13.18 44.06 -17.56
C THR A 43 12.69 44.68 -18.91
N ASN A 44 11.37 44.69 -19.07
CA ASN A 44 10.69 45.35 -20.20
C ASN A 44 10.57 46.88 -19.98
N SER A 45 9.92 47.59 -20.94
CA SER A 45 9.68 49.03 -20.85
C SER A 45 8.90 49.49 -19.62
N GLU A 46 8.17 48.56 -18.95
CA GLU A 46 7.45 48.82 -17.70
C GLU A 46 8.25 48.44 -16.45
N GLY A 47 9.55 48.08 -16.64
CA GLY A 47 10.41 47.60 -15.54
C GLY A 47 10.10 46.21 -15.05
N ARG A 48 9.23 45.45 -15.72
CA ARG A 48 8.82 44.10 -15.29
C ARG A 48 9.76 43.04 -15.89
N TYR A 49 10.07 42.04 -15.09
CA TYR A 49 10.76 40.82 -15.50
C TYR A 49 9.96 39.59 -15.14
N ASN A 50 10.16 38.51 -15.89
CA ASN A 50 9.68 37.19 -15.55
C ASN A 50 10.67 36.13 -16.02
N LEU A 51 10.81 35.06 -15.24
CA LEU A 51 11.58 33.89 -15.55
C LEU A 51 10.72 32.65 -15.29
N LEU A 52 10.63 31.76 -16.29
CA LEU A 52 9.97 30.48 -16.14
C LEU A 52 11.05 29.44 -15.81
N VAL A 53 10.95 28.81 -14.65
CA VAL A 53 11.94 27.84 -14.14
C VAL A 53 11.29 26.49 -13.88
N ASN A 54 12.06 25.43 -14.06
CA ASN A 54 11.69 24.08 -13.66
C ASN A 54 12.41 23.74 -12.35
N LEU A 55 11.66 23.57 -11.27
CA LEU A 55 12.16 23.24 -9.93
C LEU A 55 11.76 21.82 -9.51
N SER A 56 11.49 20.92 -10.46
CA SER A 56 10.98 19.57 -10.18
C SER A 56 11.99 18.66 -9.46
N GLN A 57 13.27 19.04 -9.44
CA GLN A 57 14.31 18.26 -8.77
C GLN A 57 14.72 18.83 -7.41
N GLU A 58 14.12 19.96 -7.02
CA GLU A 58 14.36 20.55 -5.71
C GLU A 58 13.55 19.82 -4.63
N ASP A 59 13.97 19.86 -3.39
CA ASP A 59 13.25 19.27 -2.28
C ASP A 59 11.88 19.97 -2.06
N PRO A 60 10.84 19.27 -1.61
CA PRO A 60 9.60 19.91 -1.21
C PRO A 60 9.81 20.76 0.05
N GLY A 61 9.22 21.94 0.08
CA GLY A 61 9.34 22.83 1.23
C GLY A 61 9.39 24.30 0.85
N ILE A 62 9.77 25.13 1.82
CA ILE A 62 9.95 26.57 1.64
C ILE A 62 11.37 26.85 1.21
N HIS A 63 11.51 27.54 0.08
CA HIS A 63 12.79 27.94 -0.50
C HIS A 63 12.90 29.45 -0.60
N ASP A 64 14.10 29.98 -0.38
CA ASP A 64 14.38 31.39 -0.52
C ASP A 64 14.68 31.77 -1.97
N ILE A 65 13.97 32.77 -2.47
CA ILE A 65 14.22 33.38 -3.79
C ILE A 65 14.92 34.70 -3.60
N THR A 66 16.06 34.85 -4.22
CA THR A 66 16.82 36.11 -4.24
C THR A 66 16.89 36.65 -5.68
N ALA A 67 16.54 37.91 -5.86
CA ALA A 67 16.68 38.65 -7.11
C ALA A 67 17.76 39.70 -6.95
N ASP A 68 18.85 39.56 -7.70
CA ASP A 68 20.02 40.44 -7.64
C ASP A 68 20.17 41.30 -8.88
N LEU A 69 20.38 42.60 -8.68
CA LEU A 69 20.85 43.54 -9.65
C LEU A 69 22.35 43.80 -9.41
N MET A 70 23.16 43.64 -10.44
CA MET A 70 24.58 43.99 -10.35
C MET A 70 24.81 45.49 -10.50
N ASP A 71 25.85 45.99 -9.85
CA ASP A 71 26.34 47.37 -10.06
C ASP A 71 26.68 47.60 -11.54
N SER A 72 26.30 48.76 -12.05
CA SER A 72 26.66 49.25 -13.38
C SER A 72 27.09 50.70 -13.31
N GLN A 73 27.52 51.27 -14.45
CA GLN A 73 27.97 52.69 -14.47
C GLN A 73 26.88 53.70 -14.08
N SER A 74 25.61 53.29 -14.16
CA SER A 74 24.45 54.18 -13.92
C SER A 74 23.47 53.64 -12.86
N LEU A 75 23.72 52.50 -12.29
CA LEU A 75 22.83 51.87 -11.29
C LEU A 75 23.66 51.17 -10.21
N TRP A 76 23.30 51.41 -8.97
CA TRP A 76 23.83 50.64 -7.87
C TRP A 76 23.09 49.31 -7.78
N GLY A 77 23.80 48.23 -7.45
CA GLY A 77 23.21 46.91 -7.22
C GLY A 77 22.23 46.91 -6.09
N SER A 78 21.28 46.03 -6.19
CA SER A 78 20.21 45.85 -5.20
C SER A 78 19.80 44.40 -5.17
N THR A 79 19.38 43.93 -4.00
CA THR A 79 18.87 42.58 -3.75
C THR A 79 17.46 42.66 -3.22
N ALA A 80 16.60 41.82 -3.73
CA ALA A 80 15.26 41.59 -3.19
C ALA A 80 15.09 40.12 -2.84
N GLU A 81 14.38 39.84 -1.76
CA GLU A 81 14.15 38.48 -1.25
C GLU A 81 12.65 38.17 -1.21
N SER A 82 12.31 36.93 -1.44
CA SER A 82 10.98 36.36 -1.35
C SER A 82 11.08 34.87 -1.10
N THR A 83 9.97 34.20 -0.92
CA THR A 83 9.94 32.73 -0.76
C THR A 83 9.00 32.10 -1.76
N VAL A 84 9.29 30.85 -2.13
CA VAL A 84 8.40 29.94 -2.85
C VAL A 84 8.21 28.67 -2.02
N THR A 85 6.99 28.18 -1.95
CA THR A 85 6.69 26.89 -1.33
C THR A 85 6.51 25.86 -2.44
N LEU A 86 7.38 24.85 -2.46
CA LEU A 86 7.32 23.74 -3.40
C LEU A 86 6.57 22.57 -2.75
N LEU A 87 5.45 22.17 -3.36
CA LEU A 87 4.60 21.10 -2.84
C LEU A 87 4.84 19.81 -3.62
N ALA A 88 5.10 18.72 -2.91
CA ALA A 88 5.13 17.37 -3.47
C ALA A 88 3.71 16.81 -3.62
N THR A 89 3.52 15.99 -4.65
CA THR A 89 2.33 15.16 -4.80
C THR A 89 2.62 13.78 -4.22
N PRO A 90 2.05 13.44 -3.04
CA PRO A 90 2.31 12.15 -2.42
C PRO A 90 1.59 11.01 -3.11
N SER A 91 2.12 9.80 -2.95
CA SER A 91 1.43 8.55 -3.26
C SER A 91 1.70 7.51 -2.17
N PHE A 92 0.71 6.63 -1.95
CA PHE A 92 0.81 5.53 -1.00
C PHE A 92 1.26 4.27 -1.73
N ILE A 93 2.21 3.55 -1.15
CA ILE A 93 2.63 2.20 -1.55
C ILE A 93 2.37 1.30 -0.35
N LEU A 94 1.33 0.46 -0.43
CA LEU A 94 0.98 -0.46 0.65
C LEU A 94 1.89 -1.69 0.63
N ASP A 95 2.20 -2.21 1.82
CA ASP A 95 2.94 -3.46 1.98
C ASP A 95 2.04 -4.67 1.67
N GLU A 96 2.63 -5.78 1.21
CA GLU A 96 1.91 -7.04 0.95
C GLU A 96 1.14 -7.57 2.17
N TYR A 97 1.62 -7.29 3.38
CA TYR A 97 0.94 -7.68 4.64
C TYR A 97 -0.40 -6.99 4.83
N THR A 98 -0.64 -5.86 4.18
CA THR A 98 -1.95 -5.19 4.19
C THR A 98 -3.00 -5.97 3.40
N LYS A 99 -2.57 -6.94 2.55
CA LYS A 99 -3.43 -7.79 1.70
C LYS A 99 -4.41 -6.99 0.85
N CYS A 100 -3.89 -5.94 0.21
CA CYS A 100 -4.65 -5.07 -0.67
C CYS A 100 -4.19 -5.20 -2.13
N GLU A 101 -5.14 -5.11 -3.05
CA GLU A 101 -4.92 -5.02 -4.49
C GLU A 101 -5.44 -3.66 -4.98
N ILE A 102 -4.70 -3.02 -5.88
CA ILE A 102 -5.12 -1.74 -6.48
C ILE A 102 -6.23 -2.03 -7.47
N THR A 103 -7.38 -1.38 -7.29
CA THR A 103 -8.53 -1.48 -8.21
C THR A 103 -8.64 -0.26 -9.13
N SER A 104 -8.18 0.91 -8.68
CA SER A 104 -8.11 2.13 -9.46
C SER A 104 -6.88 2.96 -9.05
N GLU A 105 -5.90 3.08 -9.94
CA GLU A 105 -4.72 3.93 -9.71
C GLU A 105 -5.07 5.42 -9.72
N GLU A 106 -6.02 5.84 -10.58
CA GLU A 106 -6.42 7.25 -10.71
C GLU A 106 -7.21 7.75 -9.48
N GLU A 107 -8.03 6.87 -8.89
CA GLU A 107 -8.87 7.19 -7.73
C GLU A 107 -8.21 6.79 -6.40
N GLY A 108 -7.10 6.04 -6.46
CA GLY A 108 -6.39 5.56 -5.27
C GLY A 108 -7.26 4.62 -4.43
N GLU A 109 -7.92 3.67 -5.08
CA GLU A 109 -8.78 2.68 -4.45
C GLU A 109 -8.11 1.32 -4.37
N TRP A 110 -8.27 0.65 -3.24
CA TRP A 110 -7.78 -0.71 -3.00
C TRP A 110 -8.87 -1.61 -2.45
N ASP A 111 -8.93 -2.84 -2.93
CA ASP A 111 -9.67 -3.93 -2.31
C ASP A 111 -8.75 -4.72 -1.39
N CYS A 112 -9.14 -4.83 -0.14
CA CYS A 112 -8.36 -5.43 0.92
C CYS A 112 -9.13 -6.58 1.58
N LYS A 113 -8.37 -7.48 2.22
CA LYS A 113 -8.93 -8.60 2.98
C LYS A 113 -8.36 -8.61 4.38
N ALA A 114 -9.20 -8.85 5.36
CA ALA A 114 -8.81 -8.88 6.77
C ALA A 114 -9.50 -10.03 7.52
N ALA A 115 -8.75 -10.75 8.36
CA ALA A 115 -9.32 -11.76 9.24
C ALA A 115 -10.27 -11.11 10.26
N ARG A 116 -11.41 -11.73 10.52
CA ARG A 116 -12.28 -11.37 11.65
C ARG A 116 -11.63 -11.74 12.97
N ASN A 117 -12.09 -11.10 14.05
CA ASN A 117 -11.60 -11.30 15.41
C ASN A 117 -10.08 -11.19 15.53
N ALA A 118 -9.49 -10.27 14.75
CA ALA A 118 -8.04 -10.07 14.65
C ALA A 118 -7.68 -8.61 14.44
N ASP A 119 -6.43 -8.29 14.79
CA ASP A 119 -5.82 -7.02 14.43
C ASP A 119 -5.55 -6.99 12.91
N TYR A 120 -5.92 -5.89 12.28
CA TYR A 120 -5.64 -5.62 10.88
C TYR A 120 -4.69 -4.45 10.78
N TYR A 121 -3.56 -4.67 10.12
CA TYR A 121 -2.50 -3.69 9.96
C TYR A 121 -2.53 -3.11 8.55
N VAL A 122 -2.62 -1.79 8.47
CA VAL A 122 -2.43 -1.03 7.23
C VAL A 122 -1.05 -0.41 7.30
N SER A 123 -0.12 -0.93 6.53
CA SER A 123 1.26 -0.48 6.51
C SER A 123 1.76 -0.22 5.10
N GLY A 124 2.77 0.63 4.98
CA GLY A 124 3.34 0.97 3.68
C GLY A 124 4.30 2.14 3.76
N LYS A 125 4.47 2.80 2.60
CA LYS A 125 5.30 3.99 2.46
C LYS A 125 4.52 5.10 1.77
N VAL A 126 4.86 6.34 2.12
CA VAL A 126 4.48 7.52 1.36
C VAL A 126 5.71 8.02 0.61
N VAL A 127 5.57 8.16 -0.68
CA VAL A 127 6.61 8.69 -1.56
C VAL A 127 6.07 9.89 -2.33
N ASP A 128 6.96 10.73 -2.82
CA ASP A 128 6.60 11.82 -3.72
C ASP A 128 6.49 11.33 -5.18
N GLU A 129 6.21 12.23 -6.09
CA GLU A 129 6.12 11.97 -7.53
C GLU A 129 7.43 11.55 -8.20
N LEU A 130 8.57 11.64 -7.49
CA LEU A 130 9.89 11.13 -7.93
C LEU A 130 10.19 9.75 -7.32
N GLY A 131 9.30 9.22 -6.47
CA GLY A 131 9.51 7.98 -5.73
C GLY A 131 10.40 8.15 -4.48
N ILE A 132 10.67 9.39 -4.06
CA ILE A 132 11.47 9.69 -2.88
C ILE A 132 10.57 9.62 -1.64
N ALA A 133 11.08 8.96 -0.59
CA ALA A 133 10.36 8.80 0.67
C ALA A 133 10.04 10.15 1.34
N LEU A 134 8.79 10.34 1.74
CA LEU A 134 8.36 11.53 2.46
C LEU A 134 8.46 11.30 3.97
N ASN A 135 9.53 11.81 4.58
CA ASN A 135 9.75 11.79 6.02
C ASN A 135 8.88 12.81 6.74
N GLY A 136 8.31 12.44 7.87
CA GLY A 136 7.51 13.34 8.71
C GLY A 136 6.14 13.70 8.12
N ALA A 137 5.70 13.06 7.04
CA ALA A 137 4.37 13.26 6.48
C ALA A 137 3.31 12.73 7.45
N LYS A 138 2.31 13.55 7.75
CA LYS A 138 1.19 13.16 8.61
C LYS A 138 0.11 12.46 7.79
N ILE A 139 -0.34 11.30 8.28
CA ILE A 139 -1.36 10.48 7.64
C ILE A 139 -2.53 10.38 8.61
N LYS A 140 -3.74 10.57 8.11
CA LYS A 140 -4.99 10.34 8.85
C LYS A 140 -5.69 9.11 8.31
N PHE A 141 -6.19 8.30 9.22
CA PHE A 141 -7.03 7.16 8.94
C PHE A 141 -8.45 7.45 9.44
N PHE A 142 -9.44 7.10 8.63
CA PHE A 142 -10.86 7.24 8.97
C PHE A 142 -11.55 5.90 8.79
N ARG A 143 -12.03 5.33 9.89
CA ARG A 143 -12.94 4.20 9.93
C ARG A 143 -13.95 4.47 11.03
N ASP A 144 -15.24 4.58 10.72
CA ASP A 144 -16.34 4.77 11.66
C ASP A 144 -16.13 5.91 12.68
N GLY A 145 -15.23 6.85 12.35
CA GLY A 145 -14.83 7.99 13.19
C GLY A 145 -13.42 8.47 12.90
N TYR A 146 -13.04 9.56 13.58
CA TYR A 146 -11.69 10.11 13.47
C TYR A 146 -10.69 9.21 14.21
N LEU A 147 -9.61 8.87 13.53
CA LEU A 147 -8.49 8.13 14.10
C LEU A 147 -7.27 9.07 14.23
N GLU A 148 -6.41 8.80 15.22
CA GLU A 148 -5.20 9.58 15.45
C GLU A 148 -4.28 9.57 14.23
N PRO A 149 -3.63 10.71 13.89
CA PRO A 149 -2.71 10.76 12.78
C PRO A 149 -1.43 9.98 13.10
N VAL A 150 -0.95 9.24 12.09
CA VAL A 150 0.36 8.59 12.10
C VAL A 150 1.34 9.47 11.34
N THR A 151 2.61 9.48 11.74
CA THR A 151 3.66 10.23 11.05
C THR A 151 4.65 9.24 10.44
N THR A 152 5.03 9.47 9.18
CA THR A 152 6.02 8.63 8.51
C THR A 152 7.41 8.81 9.11
N ASP A 153 8.19 7.74 9.12
CA ASP A 153 9.59 7.74 9.53
C ASP A 153 10.53 8.28 8.41
N GLU A 154 11.86 8.24 8.67
CA GLU A 154 12.89 8.68 7.72
C GLU A 154 12.87 7.92 6.38
N THR A 155 12.27 6.75 6.33
CA THR A 155 12.10 5.93 5.12
C THR A 155 10.74 6.08 4.47
N GLY A 156 9.93 7.03 4.95
CA GLY A 156 8.56 7.27 4.51
C GLY A 156 7.55 6.24 5.00
N ARG A 157 7.92 5.31 5.88
CA ARG A 157 7.05 4.23 6.36
C ARG A 157 6.03 4.72 7.37
N PHE A 158 4.86 4.10 7.30
CA PHE A 158 3.78 4.24 8.27
C PHE A 158 3.20 2.87 8.61
N GLU A 159 2.58 2.78 9.77
CA GLU A 159 1.78 1.65 10.20
C GLU A 159 0.59 2.13 11.01
N PHE A 160 -0.56 1.58 10.74
CA PHE A 160 -1.81 1.80 11.45
C PHE A 160 -2.45 0.46 11.75
N MET A 161 -2.98 0.28 12.96
CA MET A 161 -3.66 -0.93 13.40
C MET A 161 -5.13 -0.63 13.70
N THR A 162 -6.01 -1.51 13.25
CA THR A 162 -7.43 -1.53 13.64
C THR A 162 -7.85 -2.96 13.94
N PHE A 163 -8.89 -3.14 14.76
CA PHE A 163 -9.44 -4.46 15.07
C PHE A 163 -10.65 -4.74 14.18
N VAL A 164 -10.74 -5.95 13.63
CA VAL A 164 -11.91 -6.43 12.88
C VAL A 164 -12.75 -7.30 13.80
N GLU A 165 -13.94 -6.82 14.14
CA GLU A 165 -14.85 -7.51 15.06
C GLU A 165 -15.27 -8.89 14.54
N GLU A 166 -15.51 -9.85 15.44
CA GLU A 166 -16.00 -11.19 15.12
C GLU A 166 -17.33 -11.15 14.32
N GLY A 167 -18.23 -10.25 14.68
CA GLY A 167 -19.52 -10.05 14.02
C GLY A 167 -19.49 -9.18 12.75
N GLN A 168 -18.34 -8.72 12.32
CA GLN A 168 -18.20 -7.86 11.13
C GLN A 168 -18.50 -8.68 9.88
N ALA A 169 -19.73 -8.62 9.37
CA ALA A 169 -20.17 -9.34 8.18
C ALA A 169 -20.06 -8.49 6.91
N ASP A 170 -20.24 -7.18 7.04
CA ASP A 170 -20.27 -6.25 5.92
C ASP A 170 -18.88 -5.70 5.61
N LEU A 171 -18.67 -5.35 4.34
CA LEU A 171 -17.52 -4.57 3.91
C LEU A 171 -17.43 -3.27 4.71
N PHE A 172 -16.21 -2.83 5.00
CA PHE A 172 -15.99 -1.51 5.58
C PHE A 172 -14.89 -0.75 4.82
N THR A 173 -14.92 0.55 4.92
CA THR A 173 -13.96 1.41 4.24
C THR A 173 -13.01 2.06 5.24
N ILE A 174 -11.72 2.00 4.95
CA ILE A 174 -10.70 2.81 5.61
C ILE A 174 -10.27 3.88 4.60
N LYS A 175 -10.48 5.15 4.94
CA LYS A 175 -9.92 6.25 4.17
C LYS A 175 -8.56 6.62 4.76
N ILE A 176 -7.54 6.67 3.89
CA ILE A 176 -6.23 7.18 4.26
C ILE A 176 -5.98 8.49 3.51
N SER A 177 -5.45 9.47 4.21
CA SER A 177 -5.13 10.75 3.60
C SER A 177 -3.83 11.32 4.15
N THR A 178 -3.07 12.01 3.30
CA THR A 178 -2.03 12.90 3.79
C THR A 178 -2.64 14.20 4.33
N VAL A 179 -2.00 14.79 5.31
CA VAL A 179 -2.37 16.11 5.84
C VAL A 179 -1.55 17.15 5.10
N GLU A 180 -2.24 18.13 4.54
CA GLU A 180 -1.59 19.28 3.90
C GLU A 180 -0.57 19.94 4.82
N SER A 181 0.58 20.26 4.27
CA SER A 181 1.69 20.94 4.95
C SER A 181 2.42 21.85 3.97
N ASN A 182 3.47 22.53 4.42
CA ASN A 182 4.30 23.38 3.56
C ASN A 182 5.17 22.57 2.56
N SER A 183 5.06 21.24 2.53
CA SER A 183 5.85 20.38 1.63
C SER A 183 5.03 19.34 0.88
N VAL A 184 3.79 19.08 1.31
CA VAL A 184 2.97 17.98 0.78
C VAL A 184 1.53 18.43 0.63
N ILE A 185 0.92 18.18 -0.52
CA ILE A 185 -0.53 18.36 -0.70
C ILE A 185 -1.32 17.24 -0.02
N SER A 186 -2.59 17.50 0.29
CA SER A 186 -3.48 16.44 0.76
C SER A 186 -4.01 15.61 -0.40
N ILE A 187 -3.90 14.28 -0.25
CA ILE A 187 -4.59 13.31 -1.10
C ILE A 187 -5.44 12.39 -0.21
N ILE A 188 -6.46 11.78 -0.79
CA ILE A 188 -7.34 10.82 -0.10
C ILE A 188 -7.39 9.56 -0.94
N ASN A 189 -7.19 8.43 -0.29
CA ASN A 189 -7.31 7.10 -0.87
C ASN A 189 -8.28 6.26 -0.04
N GLU A 190 -8.93 5.29 -0.67
CA GLU A 190 -9.93 4.44 -0.02
C GLU A 190 -9.51 2.97 -0.10
N LEU A 191 -9.54 2.30 1.06
CA LEU A 191 -9.36 0.86 1.19
C LEU A 191 -10.72 0.24 1.51
N THR A 192 -11.27 -0.52 0.58
CA THR A 192 -12.46 -1.35 0.82
C THR A 192 -12.01 -2.67 1.40
N VAL A 193 -12.36 -2.94 2.66
CA VAL A 193 -11.90 -4.13 3.38
C VAL A 193 -13.02 -5.16 3.47
N THR A 194 -12.74 -6.37 2.95
CA THR A 194 -13.60 -7.54 3.09
C THR A 194 -13.19 -8.32 4.33
N PRO A 195 -14.05 -8.40 5.38
CA PRO A 195 -13.79 -9.25 6.54
C PRO A 195 -13.91 -10.73 6.16
N GLN A 196 -12.83 -11.49 6.37
CA GLN A 196 -12.79 -12.92 6.08
C GLN A 196 -12.91 -13.75 7.34
N ILE A 197 -13.67 -14.84 7.24
CA ILE A 197 -13.88 -15.81 8.30
C ILE A 197 -12.65 -16.71 8.40
N THR A 198 -12.12 -16.84 9.61
CA THR A 198 -11.07 -17.82 9.91
C THR A 198 -11.71 -19.21 10.05
N ILE A 199 -11.10 -20.22 9.46
CA ILE A 199 -11.57 -21.59 9.56
C ILE A 199 -10.53 -22.51 10.20
N ALA A 200 -11.01 -23.54 10.86
CA ALA A 200 -10.19 -24.64 11.37
C ALA A 200 -10.54 -25.91 10.61
N ILE A 201 -9.52 -26.53 10.00
CA ILE A 201 -9.62 -27.82 9.34
C ILE A 201 -8.97 -28.89 10.23
N SER A 202 -9.58 -30.05 10.31
CA SER A 202 -9.00 -31.25 10.91
C SER A 202 -9.07 -32.40 9.93
N ILE A 203 -8.10 -33.31 9.98
CA ILE A 203 -8.00 -34.46 9.09
C ILE A 203 -7.49 -35.68 9.84
N GLN A 204 -7.98 -36.86 9.43
CA GLN A 204 -7.51 -38.16 9.87
C GLN A 204 -7.53 -39.14 8.71
N ALA A 205 -6.68 -40.16 8.80
CA ALA A 205 -6.62 -41.28 7.86
C ALA A 205 -6.44 -42.59 8.62
N ASN A 206 -6.98 -43.69 8.09
CA ASN A 206 -6.73 -45.02 8.65
C ASN A 206 -5.60 -45.72 7.88
N ASP A 207 -4.85 -46.55 8.58
CA ASP A 207 -3.87 -47.44 7.98
C ASP A 207 -4.57 -48.54 7.16
N ALA A 208 -3.92 -49.06 6.13
CA ALA A 208 -4.47 -50.10 5.29
C ALA A 208 -3.38 -50.96 4.63
N HIS A 209 -3.80 -52.15 4.16
CA HIS A 209 -2.93 -53.03 3.33
C HIS A 209 -3.01 -52.66 1.82
N ARG A 210 -1.97 -53.00 1.09
CA ARG A 210 -2.02 -52.94 -0.37
C ARG A 210 -3.26 -53.67 -0.94
N GLY A 211 -3.96 -53.03 -1.86
CA GLY A 211 -5.20 -53.53 -2.44
C GLY A 211 -6.45 -53.16 -1.68
N GLU A 212 -6.33 -52.52 -0.53
CA GLU A 212 -7.44 -51.97 0.24
C GLU A 212 -7.61 -50.47 0.04
N ASN A 213 -8.69 -49.92 0.60
CA ASN A 213 -8.93 -48.48 0.58
C ASN A 213 -8.50 -47.85 1.88
N VAL A 214 -7.82 -46.70 1.77
CA VAL A 214 -7.63 -45.76 2.86
C VAL A 214 -8.79 -44.76 2.83
N THR A 215 -9.46 -44.59 3.95
CA THR A 215 -10.44 -43.52 4.13
C THR A 215 -9.78 -42.33 4.82
N ILE A 216 -9.76 -41.20 4.11
CA ILE A 216 -9.29 -39.91 4.60
C ILE A 216 -10.53 -39.10 4.89
N SER A 217 -10.68 -38.62 6.10
CA SER A 217 -11.86 -37.85 6.53
C SER A 217 -11.47 -36.69 7.41
N GLY A 218 -12.33 -35.67 7.46
CA GLY A 218 -12.08 -34.50 8.28
C GLY A 218 -13.29 -33.62 8.46
N ASN A 219 -13.06 -32.51 9.14
CA ASN A 219 -14.10 -31.51 9.42
C ASN A 219 -13.54 -30.11 9.21
N ILE A 220 -14.43 -29.20 8.82
CA ILE A 220 -14.14 -27.76 8.76
C ILE A 220 -15.19 -27.00 9.52
N PHE A 221 -14.73 -26.13 10.42
CA PHE A 221 -15.56 -25.20 11.19
C PHE A 221 -15.01 -23.79 11.08
N ASP A 222 -15.89 -22.82 11.15
CA ASP A 222 -15.53 -21.41 11.26
C ASP A 222 -15.12 -21.03 12.70
N GLU A 223 -14.72 -19.77 12.90
CA GLU A 223 -14.32 -19.24 14.22
C GLU A 223 -15.42 -19.29 15.27
N THR A 224 -16.69 -19.42 14.87
CA THR A 224 -17.84 -19.56 15.80
C THR A 224 -18.14 -21.01 16.13
N GLY A 225 -17.49 -21.96 15.46
CA GLY A 225 -17.75 -23.39 15.55
C GLY A 225 -18.88 -23.86 14.64
N ALA A 226 -19.37 -23.02 13.72
CA ALA A 226 -20.37 -23.43 12.74
C ALA A 226 -19.71 -24.23 11.60
N PRO A 227 -20.40 -25.27 11.04
CA PRO A 227 -19.87 -26.09 9.98
C PRO A 227 -19.79 -25.33 8.66
N VAL A 228 -18.65 -25.41 7.99
CA VAL A 228 -18.42 -24.86 6.64
C VAL A 228 -18.91 -25.85 5.60
N GLN A 229 -19.96 -25.49 4.86
CA GLN A 229 -20.73 -26.40 4.00
C GLN A 229 -20.50 -26.15 2.52
N SER A 230 -20.56 -27.21 1.72
CA SER A 230 -20.52 -27.14 0.26
C SER A 230 -19.27 -26.47 -0.31
N GLU A 231 -18.15 -26.58 0.42
CA GLU A 231 -16.85 -26.06 0.02
C GLU A 231 -15.94 -27.20 -0.40
N THR A 232 -15.11 -26.95 -1.43
CA THR A 232 -14.20 -27.94 -1.97
C THR A 232 -12.90 -27.99 -1.16
N ILE A 233 -12.50 -29.20 -0.77
CA ILE A 233 -11.24 -29.50 -0.08
C ILE A 233 -10.31 -30.19 -1.07
N GLN A 234 -9.09 -29.69 -1.18
CA GLN A 234 -8.00 -30.34 -1.85
C GLN A 234 -7.32 -31.31 -0.87
N ILE A 235 -7.10 -32.55 -1.29
CA ILE A 235 -6.37 -33.56 -0.52
C ILE A 235 -5.18 -34.02 -1.34
N ASP A 236 -3.98 -33.74 -0.84
CA ASP A 236 -2.74 -34.15 -1.45
C ASP A 236 -2.22 -35.41 -0.73
N ILE A 237 -1.93 -36.48 -1.46
CA ILE A 237 -1.35 -37.74 -0.99
C ILE A 237 -0.06 -37.96 -1.77
N GLY A 238 1.10 -37.73 -1.15
CA GLY A 238 2.36 -37.66 -1.85
C GLY A 238 2.33 -36.62 -2.97
N GLU A 239 2.53 -37.06 -4.24
CA GLU A 239 2.46 -36.17 -5.42
C GLU A 239 1.05 -36.09 -6.05
N ALA A 240 0.11 -36.92 -5.59
CA ALA A 240 -1.23 -37.01 -6.16
C ALA A 240 -2.19 -36.03 -5.47
N ARG A 241 -3.05 -35.42 -6.28
CA ARG A 241 -4.02 -34.41 -5.82
C ARG A 241 -5.45 -34.86 -6.11
N TYR A 242 -6.29 -34.77 -5.08
CA TYR A 242 -7.70 -35.12 -5.09
C TYR A 242 -8.55 -33.98 -4.58
N TYR A 243 -9.84 -34.02 -4.85
CA TYR A 243 -10.82 -33.04 -4.38
C TYR A 243 -12.05 -33.73 -3.84
N THR A 244 -12.60 -33.20 -2.76
CA THR A 244 -13.86 -33.64 -2.15
C THR A 244 -14.58 -32.43 -1.58
N ASP A 245 -15.91 -32.51 -1.43
CA ASP A 245 -16.71 -31.41 -0.93
C ASP A 245 -17.18 -31.68 0.50
N THR A 246 -17.32 -30.59 1.28
CA THR A 246 -17.89 -30.66 2.61
C THR A 246 -19.42 -30.82 2.54
N ASN A 247 -19.97 -31.65 3.41
CA ASN A 247 -21.41 -31.81 3.55
C ASN A 247 -22.01 -30.74 4.53
N TYR A 248 -23.32 -30.87 4.81
CA TYR A 248 -24.06 -29.94 5.70
C TYR A 248 -23.56 -29.91 7.15
N MET A 249 -22.76 -30.88 7.59
CA MET A 249 -22.09 -30.92 8.90
C MET A 249 -20.65 -30.44 8.87
N GLY A 250 -20.17 -29.91 7.71
CA GLY A 250 -18.79 -29.49 7.53
C GLY A 250 -17.81 -30.67 7.42
N THR A 251 -18.30 -31.91 7.25
CA THR A 251 -17.43 -33.10 7.12
C THR A 251 -17.13 -33.40 5.67
N PHE A 252 -15.93 -33.90 5.41
CA PHE A 252 -15.50 -34.41 4.11
C PHE A 252 -14.90 -35.79 4.23
N GLU A 253 -14.96 -36.57 3.16
CA GLU A 253 -14.40 -37.92 3.06
C GLU A 253 -13.86 -38.19 1.67
N LEU A 254 -12.70 -38.83 1.58
CA LEU A 254 -12.08 -39.34 0.39
C LEU A 254 -11.67 -40.81 0.60
N ASN A 255 -12.12 -41.71 -0.28
CA ASN A 255 -11.67 -43.08 -0.32
C ASN A 255 -10.59 -43.25 -1.39
N HIS A 256 -9.36 -43.50 -0.94
CA HIS A 256 -8.20 -43.71 -1.81
C HIS A 256 -7.83 -45.20 -1.89
N THR A 257 -7.78 -45.77 -3.11
CA THR A 257 -7.45 -47.18 -3.32
C THR A 257 -5.94 -47.38 -3.39
N LEU A 258 -5.39 -48.18 -2.50
CA LEU A 258 -3.99 -48.59 -2.56
C LEU A 258 -3.81 -49.73 -3.58
N VAL A 259 -3.23 -49.40 -4.74
CA VAL A 259 -2.94 -50.42 -5.77
C VAL A 259 -1.96 -51.49 -5.25
N SER A 260 -1.96 -52.68 -5.83
CA SER A 260 -1.16 -53.82 -5.33
C SER A 260 0.35 -53.59 -5.33
N ASN A 261 0.88 -52.63 -6.07
CA ASN A 261 2.28 -52.23 -6.13
C ASN A 261 2.57 -50.90 -5.40
N TYR A 262 1.62 -50.40 -4.57
CA TYR A 262 1.84 -49.20 -3.77
C TYR A 262 3.08 -49.35 -2.86
N MET A 263 3.79 -48.27 -2.58
CA MET A 263 4.96 -48.34 -1.70
C MET A 263 4.52 -48.64 -0.27
N LEU A 264 5.34 -49.43 0.45
CA LEU A 264 5.12 -49.71 1.89
C LEU A 264 5.73 -48.60 2.72
N GLY A 265 5.09 -48.28 3.83
CA GLY A 265 5.56 -47.31 4.78
C GLY A 265 4.54 -46.19 5.01
N VAL A 266 5.02 -45.08 5.56
CA VAL A 266 4.20 -43.94 5.91
C VAL A 266 4.04 -43.02 4.72
N GLU A 267 2.77 -42.67 4.43
CA GLU A 267 2.37 -41.66 3.45
C GLU A 267 1.79 -40.45 4.15
N GLU A 268 2.29 -39.28 3.76
CA GLU A 268 1.79 -38.00 4.27
C GLU A 268 0.56 -37.57 3.47
N VAL A 269 -0.41 -37.00 4.19
CA VAL A 269 -1.65 -36.47 3.62
C VAL A 269 -1.85 -35.04 4.10
N THR A 270 -2.06 -34.15 3.17
CA THR A 270 -2.39 -32.75 3.43
C THR A 270 -3.79 -32.44 2.93
N ALA A 271 -4.65 -31.92 3.77
CA ALA A 271 -5.91 -31.31 3.37
C ALA A 271 -5.76 -29.80 3.33
N VAL A 272 -6.11 -29.20 2.20
CA VAL A 272 -6.03 -27.77 1.96
C VAL A 272 -7.39 -27.21 1.61
N PHE A 273 -7.82 -26.22 2.36
CA PHE A 273 -8.90 -25.33 1.97
C PHE A 273 -8.29 -24.07 1.35
N ASN A 274 -8.58 -23.81 0.09
CA ASN A 274 -8.08 -22.62 -0.58
C ASN A 274 -8.92 -21.39 -0.18
N GLU A 275 -8.26 -20.25 -0.12
CA GLU A 275 -8.93 -18.98 0.16
C GLU A 275 -10.09 -18.72 -0.81
N THR A 276 -11.20 -18.22 -0.27
CA THR A 276 -12.37 -17.75 -1.03
C THR A 276 -12.63 -16.26 -0.75
N GLN A 277 -13.69 -15.72 -1.31
CA GLN A 277 -14.10 -14.36 -0.98
C GLN A 277 -14.42 -14.19 0.51
N TRP A 278 -14.95 -15.24 1.18
CA TRP A 278 -15.46 -15.14 2.54
C TRP A 278 -14.61 -15.84 3.59
N TYR A 279 -13.76 -16.77 3.19
CA TYR A 279 -12.98 -17.62 4.06
C TYR A 279 -11.49 -17.52 3.78
N LEU A 280 -10.69 -17.44 4.84
CA LEU A 280 -9.24 -17.57 4.75
C LEU A 280 -8.85 -19.03 4.40
N SER A 281 -7.69 -19.19 3.75
CA SER A 281 -7.12 -20.52 3.53
C SER A 281 -6.75 -21.19 4.86
N SER A 282 -6.85 -22.51 4.89
CA SER A 282 -6.42 -23.32 6.02
C SER A 282 -5.90 -24.67 5.55
N GLU A 283 -4.97 -25.26 6.30
CA GLU A 283 -4.43 -26.58 6.01
C GLU A 283 -4.30 -27.44 7.27
N ALA A 284 -4.37 -28.77 7.08
CA ALA A 284 -4.09 -29.72 8.13
C ALA A 284 -3.41 -30.95 7.54
N ASN A 285 -2.52 -31.56 8.33
CA ASN A 285 -1.72 -32.71 7.92
C ASN A 285 -2.04 -33.93 8.78
N THR A 286 -2.01 -35.11 8.17
CA THR A 286 -2.04 -36.41 8.82
C THR A 286 -1.18 -37.40 8.02
N SER A 287 -1.09 -38.63 8.46
CA SER A 287 -0.42 -39.70 7.73
C SER A 287 -1.15 -41.02 7.92
N PHE A 288 -0.91 -41.99 7.06
CA PHE A 288 -1.33 -43.37 7.20
C PHE A 288 -0.17 -44.32 6.85
N GLU A 289 -0.19 -45.52 7.40
CA GLU A 289 0.82 -46.55 7.12
C GLU A 289 0.26 -47.63 6.16
N VAL A 290 1.06 -47.95 5.13
CA VAL A 290 0.76 -48.96 4.14
C VAL A 290 1.46 -50.26 4.46
N TYR A 291 0.70 -51.30 4.75
CA TYR A 291 1.21 -52.63 5.07
C TYR A 291 1.22 -53.58 3.85
N GLY A 292 2.21 -54.46 3.84
CA GLY A 292 2.28 -55.59 2.94
C GLY A 292 1.81 -56.88 3.60
N SER A 293 1.08 -57.75 2.88
CA SER A 293 0.85 -59.12 3.34
C SER A 293 2.06 -60.03 3.01
N SER A 294 2.58 -60.70 4.02
CA SER A 294 3.58 -61.78 3.80
C SER A 294 2.88 -63.12 3.65
N SER A 295 3.14 -63.84 2.59
CA SER A 295 2.78 -65.26 2.44
C SER A 295 4.04 -66.09 2.54
N PHE A 296 4.05 -67.10 3.37
CA PHE A 296 5.08 -68.12 3.46
C PHE A 296 4.67 -69.30 2.64
#